data_196ad97866782ed8623b171c66de59a8
#
_entry.id   196ad97866782ed8623b171c66de59a8
#
_cell.length_a   1.000
_cell.length_b   1.000
_cell.length_c   1.000
_cell.angle_alpha   90.00
_cell.angle_beta   90.00
_cell.angle_gamma   90.00
#
_symmetry.space_group_name_H-M   'P 1'
#
loop_
_entity.id
_entity.type
_entity.pdbx_description
1 polymer ?
#
loop_
_entity_poly.entity_id
_entity_poly.type
_entity_poly.pdbx_seq_one_letter_code
_entity_poly.pdbx_strand_id
1 'polypeptide(L)'
;GVDYEGTRSRSACSMNYSMDEYARHVVQTFSELCAEADLPHPDLISESGRALTAHHAVLVTNIVDREDPGTRMPEALAEDAPSPLRNLWNDYWMLHQSDSGRSPVEIHHDAAQALADIQTEFAHGLVSLADRAQAEEVHNSIGLLLQKRLNPGNRVHRGLLDELNEKLARKLFVNFSMFQSLPDVWGIDQIFPILPLEGLHRPPTQRALVRDMTCDSDGRIDHYVDGDGIEATLPLPEGDDISLLAFFLTGAYQEILGDMHNLFGDTDAVDVRIDGQGEPRITHMAR
;
A
#
# COMPACT_ATOMS: atom_id res chain seq x y z
N GLY A 1 2.33 -23.16 4.74
CA GLY A 1 2.17 -21.81 4.23
C GLY A 1 1.58 -20.86 5.26
N VAL A 2 1.52 -19.61 4.91
CA VAL A 2 0.92 -18.54 5.70
C VAL A 2 -0.01 -17.76 4.78
N ASP A 3 -1.17 -17.36 5.27
CA ASP A 3 -2.10 -16.52 4.54
C ASP A 3 -1.79 -15.04 4.85
N TYR A 4 -0.89 -14.44 4.08
CA TYR A 4 -0.50 -13.04 4.22
C TYR A 4 -1.59 -12.07 3.78
N GLU A 5 -2.41 -12.49 2.81
CA GLU A 5 -3.51 -11.66 2.29
C GLU A 5 -4.77 -11.72 3.15
N GLY A 6 -4.94 -12.76 3.96
CA GLY A 6 -6.17 -13.00 4.70
C GLY A 6 -7.36 -13.44 3.84
N THR A 7 -7.15 -13.65 2.52
CA THR A 7 -8.23 -13.94 1.55
C THR A 7 -8.58 -15.40 1.45
N ARG A 8 -7.75 -16.30 2.00
CA ARG A 8 -7.87 -17.76 1.87
C ARG A 8 -8.05 -18.23 0.42
N SER A 9 -7.30 -17.60 -0.48
CA SER A 9 -7.32 -17.88 -1.91
C SER A 9 -6.17 -18.80 -2.33
N ARG A 10 -6.00 -19.01 -3.65
CA ARG A 10 -4.87 -19.72 -4.24
C ARG A 10 -3.78 -18.79 -4.77
N SER A 11 -3.79 -17.53 -4.37
CA SER A 11 -2.73 -16.62 -4.76
C SER A 11 -1.40 -16.99 -4.11
N ALA A 12 -0.30 -16.44 -4.61
CA ALA A 12 1.05 -16.73 -4.12
C ALA A 12 1.25 -16.35 -2.64
N CYS A 13 0.57 -15.29 -2.19
CA CYS A 13 0.66 -14.79 -0.82
C CYS A 13 -0.53 -15.22 0.07
N SER A 14 -1.33 -16.18 -0.37
CA SER A 14 -2.48 -16.69 0.37
C SER A 14 -2.45 -18.21 0.53
N MET A 15 -3.29 -18.71 1.42
CA MET A 15 -3.43 -20.12 1.71
C MET A 15 -4.88 -20.44 2.10
N ASN A 16 -5.48 -21.41 1.41
CA ASN A 16 -6.88 -21.79 1.58
C ASN A 16 -7.11 -23.02 2.46
N TYR A 17 -6.12 -23.45 3.22
CA TYR A 17 -6.21 -24.58 4.16
C TYR A 17 -5.55 -24.22 5.50
N SER A 18 -5.99 -24.87 6.57
CA SER A 18 -5.39 -24.75 7.88
C SER A 18 -4.19 -25.70 8.05
N MET A 19 -3.36 -25.45 9.07
CA MET A 19 -2.25 -26.34 9.45
C MET A 19 -2.77 -27.73 9.83
N ASP A 20 -3.91 -27.81 10.54
CA ASP A 20 -4.55 -29.06 10.91
C ASP A 20 -5.05 -29.85 9.69
N GLU A 21 -5.63 -29.17 8.69
CA GLU A 21 -6.04 -29.80 7.45
C GLU A 21 -4.84 -30.35 6.67
N TYR A 22 -3.76 -29.57 6.56
CA TYR A 22 -2.52 -30.04 5.95
C TYR A 22 -1.98 -31.29 6.63
N ALA A 23 -1.81 -31.26 7.96
CA ALA A 23 -1.30 -32.38 8.74
C ALA A 23 -2.21 -33.62 8.58
N ARG A 24 -3.54 -33.42 8.68
CA ARG A 24 -4.51 -34.51 8.52
C ARG A 24 -4.43 -35.16 7.16
N HIS A 25 -4.39 -34.38 6.08
CA HIS A 25 -4.28 -34.93 4.72
C HIS A 25 -3.00 -35.73 4.52
N VAL A 26 -1.86 -35.23 4.99
CA VAL A 26 -0.60 -35.96 4.88
C VAL A 26 -0.63 -37.28 5.65
N VAL A 27 -1.03 -37.25 6.93
CA VAL A 27 -1.09 -38.45 7.78
C VAL A 27 -2.10 -39.45 7.25
N GLN A 28 -3.27 -39.02 6.83
CA GLN A 28 -4.32 -39.90 6.30
C GLN A 28 -3.86 -40.58 5.03
N THR A 29 -3.30 -39.83 4.07
CA THR A 29 -2.83 -40.40 2.80
C THR A 29 -1.75 -41.46 3.02
N PHE A 30 -0.75 -41.20 3.86
CA PHE A 30 0.27 -42.22 4.16
C PHE A 30 -0.31 -43.41 4.91
N SER A 31 -1.24 -43.20 5.83
CA SER A 31 -1.89 -44.29 6.57
C SER A 31 -2.68 -45.24 5.66
N GLU A 32 -3.45 -44.66 4.72
CA GLU A 32 -4.22 -45.44 3.73
C GLU A 32 -3.30 -46.26 2.81
N LEU A 33 -2.27 -45.61 2.23
CA LEU A 33 -1.32 -46.29 1.34
C LEU A 33 -0.49 -47.36 2.05
N CYS A 34 -0.08 -47.13 3.30
CA CYS A 34 0.65 -48.14 4.08
C CYS A 34 -0.23 -49.35 4.42
N ALA A 35 -1.51 -49.11 4.75
CA ALA A 35 -2.46 -50.18 5.01
C ALA A 35 -2.76 -51.01 3.76
N GLU A 36 -2.92 -50.38 2.58
CA GLU A 36 -3.14 -51.07 1.29
C GLU A 36 -1.92 -51.92 0.89
N ALA A 37 -0.69 -51.44 1.17
CA ALA A 37 0.54 -52.09 0.77
C ALA A 37 1.12 -53.04 1.85
N ASP A 38 0.46 -53.18 3.00
CA ASP A 38 0.95 -53.92 4.17
C ASP A 38 2.36 -53.49 4.61
N LEU A 39 2.56 -52.15 4.67
CA LEU A 39 3.83 -51.52 5.03
C LEU A 39 3.71 -50.84 6.41
N PRO A 40 4.81 -50.71 7.19
CA PRO A 40 4.83 -49.90 8.38
C PRO A 40 4.69 -48.42 8.03
N HIS A 41 4.08 -47.63 8.93
CA HIS A 41 3.98 -46.20 8.78
C HIS A 41 5.38 -45.56 8.81
N PRO A 42 5.70 -44.62 7.92
CA PRO A 42 6.96 -43.89 7.93
C PRO A 42 6.96 -42.79 8.99
N ASP A 43 8.15 -42.43 9.45
CA ASP A 43 8.35 -41.17 10.15
C ASP A 43 8.23 -40.00 9.14
N LEU A 44 7.48 -38.95 9.53
CA LEU A 44 7.23 -37.79 8.68
C LEU A 44 8.10 -36.62 9.17
N ILE A 45 8.91 -36.07 8.26
CA ILE A 45 9.71 -34.87 8.48
C ILE A 45 9.22 -33.80 7.51
N SER A 46 8.92 -32.61 8.01
CA SER A 46 8.52 -31.49 7.17
C SER A 46 9.41 -30.27 7.40
N GLU A 47 9.64 -29.52 6.31
CA GLU A 47 10.30 -28.22 6.34
C GLU A 47 9.23 -27.14 6.13
N SER A 48 8.63 -26.66 7.22
CA SER A 48 7.49 -25.73 7.19
C SER A 48 7.90 -24.32 7.62
N GLY A 49 8.93 -23.73 6.96
CA GLY A 49 9.58 -22.49 7.37
C GLY A 49 8.61 -21.36 7.74
N ARG A 50 7.88 -20.80 6.79
CA ARG A 50 6.98 -19.65 7.06
C ARG A 50 5.89 -19.96 8.08
N ALA A 51 5.30 -21.14 8.05
CA ALA A 51 4.24 -21.51 8.99
C ALA A 51 4.70 -21.50 10.46
N LEU A 52 5.98 -21.79 10.70
CA LEU A 52 6.57 -21.81 12.03
C LEU A 52 7.10 -20.44 12.48
N THR A 53 7.57 -19.61 11.55
CA THR A 53 8.38 -18.44 11.88
C THR A 53 7.76 -17.10 11.47
N ALA A 54 6.83 -17.02 10.52
CA ALA A 54 6.27 -15.74 10.08
C ALA A 54 5.64 -14.92 11.23
N HIS A 55 4.96 -15.58 12.14
CA HIS A 55 4.19 -14.95 13.22
C HIS A 55 5.02 -14.39 14.38
N HIS A 56 6.32 -14.73 14.48
CA HIS A 56 7.10 -14.40 15.68
C HIS A 56 7.67 -12.98 15.66
N ALA A 57 7.67 -12.29 14.53
CA ALA A 57 8.22 -10.95 14.41
C ALA A 57 7.23 -9.96 13.77
N VAL A 58 7.35 -8.73 14.22
CA VAL A 58 6.65 -7.56 13.69
C VAL A 58 7.69 -6.46 13.51
N LEU A 59 7.76 -5.87 12.32
CA LEU A 59 8.58 -4.69 12.06
C LEU A 59 7.76 -3.44 12.39
N VAL A 60 8.28 -2.59 13.27
CA VAL A 60 7.67 -1.30 13.60
C VAL A 60 8.58 -0.19 13.12
N THR A 61 8.03 0.78 12.42
CA THR A 61 8.80 1.91 11.88
C THR A 61 8.07 3.22 12.12
N ASN A 62 8.84 4.30 12.25
CA ASN A 62 8.29 5.65 12.23
C ASN A 62 8.21 6.18 10.79
N ILE A 63 7.21 7.04 10.57
CA ILE A 63 7.06 7.85 9.37
C ILE A 63 7.93 9.09 9.56
N VAL A 64 8.95 9.27 8.73
CA VAL A 64 9.92 10.36 8.83
C VAL A 64 9.53 11.57 8.00
N ASP A 65 8.78 11.35 6.91
CA ASP A 65 8.29 12.43 6.05
C ASP A 65 7.00 12.03 5.32
N ARG A 66 6.29 13.03 4.81
CA ARG A 66 5.03 12.86 4.09
C ARG A 66 4.97 13.81 2.90
N GLU A 67 4.47 13.28 1.79
CA GLU A 67 4.14 14.08 0.62
C GLU A 67 2.65 13.93 0.36
N ASP A 68 1.92 15.00 0.56
CA ASP A 68 0.49 15.04 0.23
C ASP A 68 0.30 15.47 -1.23
N PRO A 69 -0.68 14.89 -1.94
CA PRO A 69 -1.10 15.45 -3.21
C PRO A 69 -1.59 16.88 -2.93
N GLY A 70 -1.03 17.85 -3.65
CA GLY A 70 -1.32 19.28 -3.40
C GLY A 70 -2.84 19.53 -3.27
N THR A 71 -3.28 19.81 -2.06
CA THR A 71 -4.70 19.96 -1.70
C THR A 71 -5.09 21.43 -1.51
N ARG A 72 -4.25 22.36 -1.93
CA ARG A 72 -4.55 23.78 -1.83
C ARG A 72 -5.76 24.11 -2.72
N MET A 73 -6.65 24.94 -2.21
CA MET A 73 -7.68 25.53 -3.05
C MET A 73 -6.98 26.32 -4.16
N PRO A 74 -7.23 26.00 -5.44
CA PRO A 74 -6.52 26.66 -6.51
C PRO A 74 -6.73 28.17 -6.48
N GLU A 75 -5.67 28.95 -6.71
CA GLU A 75 -5.76 30.40 -6.80
C GLU A 75 -6.51 30.82 -8.08
N ALA A 76 -7.12 32.00 -8.07
CA ALA A 76 -7.80 32.54 -9.23
C ALA A 76 -6.83 32.71 -10.41
N LEU A 77 -7.28 32.41 -11.61
CA LEU A 77 -6.47 32.56 -12.81
C LEU A 77 -6.14 34.01 -13.14
N ALA A 78 -4.97 34.24 -13.67
CA ALA A 78 -4.62 35.49 -14.33
C ALA A 78 -5.53 35.74 -15.57
N GLU A 79 -5.74 37.01 -15.94
CA GLU A 79 -6.57 37.37 -17.08
C GLU A 79 -6.05 36.80 -18.42
N ASP A 80 -4.73 36.66 -18.52
CA ASP A 80 -4.00 36.16 -19.70
C ASP A 80 -3.63 34.68 -19.59
N ALA A 81 -4.21 33.94 -18.63
CA ALA A 81 -3.92 32.51 -18.45
C ALA A 81 -4.07 31.71 -19.75
N PRO A 82 -3.20 30.72 -20.01
CA PRO A 82 -3.26 29.85 -21.19
C PRO A 82 -4.60 29.15 -21.36
N SER A 83 -5.01 28.91 -22.62
CA SER A 83 -6.30 28.28 -22.92
C SER A 83 -6.50 26.92 -22.23
N PRO A 84 -5.51 25.97 -22.20
CA PRO A 84 -5.69 24.71 -21.50
C PRO A 84 -5.87 24.88 -19.98
N LEU A 85 -5.18 25.85 -19.35
CA LEU A 85 -5.37 26.15 -17.93
C LEU A 85 -6.77 26.72 -17.65
N ARG A 86 -7.31 27.55 -18.53
CA ARG A 86 -8.71 28.00 -18.43
C ARG A 86 -9.71 26.86 -18.57
N ASN A 87 -9.43 25.87 -19.42
CA ASN A 87 -10.28 24.69 -19.55
C ASN A 87 -10.30 23.88 -18.25
N LEU A 88 -9.14 23.61 -17.63
CA LEU A 88 -9.04 22.96 -16.31
C LEU A 88 -9.85 23.73 -15.27
N TRP A 89 -9.72 25.05 -15.23
CA TRP A 89 -10.45 25.90 -14.29
C TRP A 89 -11.96 25.82 -14.48
N ASN A 90 -12.44 25.75 -15.71
CA ASN A 90 -13.86 25.58 -15.98
C ASN A 90 -14.37 24.21 -15.53
N ASP A 91 -13.60 23.13 -15.76
CA ASP A 91 -13.95 21.79 -15.29
C ASP A 91 -13.98 21.72 -13.75
N TYR A 92 -13.02 22.36 -13.08
CA TYR A 92 -13.00 22.49 -11.61
C TYR A 92 -14.28 23.15 -11.08
N TRP A 93 -14.69 24.28 -11.67
CA TRP A 93 -15.91 24.98 -11.24
C TRP A 93 -17.19 24.24 -11.61
N MET A 94 -17.23 23.54 -12.74
CA MET A 94 -18.35 22.67 -13.07
C MET A 94 -18.55 21.56 -12.01
N LEU A 95 -17.47 21.03 -11.47
CA LEU A 95 -17.56 20.06 -10.38
C LEU A 95 -18.08 20.67 -9.06
N HIS A 96 -18.05 21.95 -8.84
CA HIS A 96 -18.66 22.59 -7.67
C HIS A 96 -20.19 22.82 -7.85
N GLN A 97 -20.69 22.75 -9.07
CA GLN A 97 -22.11 22.83 -9.34
C GLN A 97 -22.76 21.47 -9.16
N SER A 98 -23.91 21.40 -8.50
CA SER A 98 -24.57 20.14 -8.12
C SER A 98 -25.08 19.34 -9.32
N ASP A 99 -25.28 19.96 -10.49
CA ASP A 99 -25.76 19.30 -11.70
C ASP A 99 -25.05 19.91 -12.94
N SER A 100 -23.89 19.35 -13.25
CA SER A 100 -23.13 19.79 -14.43
C SER A 100 -23.63 19.14 -15.74
N GLY A 101 -24.49 18.12 -15.66
CA GLY A 101 -24.96 17.34 -16.80
C GLY A 101 -23.88 16.50 -17.49
N ARG A 102 -22.62 16.58 -17.05
CA ARG A 102 -21.48 15.81 -17.61
C ARG A 102 -21.09 14.65 -16.74
N SER A 103 -20.64 13.57 -17.37
CA SER A 103 -20.12 12.39 -16.70
C SER A 103 -18.80 12.71 -15.96
N PRO A 104 -18.59 12.21 -14.71
CA PRO A 104 -17.30 12.32 -14.04
C PRO A 104 -16.12 11.79 -14.88
N VAL A 105 -16.33 10.74 -15.67
CA VAL A 105 -15.30 10.15 -16.54
C VAL A 105 -14.95 11.10 -17.71
N GLU A 106 -15.92 11.79 -18.28
CA GLU A 106 -15.66 12.79 -19.33
C GLU A 106 -14.86 13.97 -18.78
N ILE A 107 -15.23 14.49 -17.61
CA ILE A 107 -14.49 15.58 -16.96
C ILE A 107 -13.04 15.16 -16.67
N HIS A 108 -12.84 13.92 -16.19
CA HIS A 108 -11.49 13.40 -15.96
C HIS A 108 -10.64 13.38 -17.26
N HIS A 109 -11.22 12.88 -18.36
CA HIS A 109 -10.50 12.80 -19.64
C HIS A 109 -10.15 14.19 -20.18
N ASP A 110 -11.08 15.15 -20.11
CA ASP A 110 -10.84 16.52 -20.56
C ASP A 110 -9.77 17.21 -19.70
N ALA A 111 -9.83 17.02 -18.39
CA ALA A 111 -8.82 17.55 -17.47
C ALA A 111 -7.43 16.93 -17.72
N ALA A 112 -7.35 15.63 -17.98
CA ALA A 112 -6.09 14.96 -18.32
C ALA A 112 -5.52 15.47 -19.65
N GLN A 113 -6.36 15.70 -20.67
CA GLN A 113 -5.95 16.26 -21.95
C GLN A 113 -5.44 17.70 -21.78
N ALA A 114 -6.17 18.54 -21.05
CA ALA A 114 -5.76 19.91 -20.81
C ALA A 114 -4.42 20.01 -20.04
N LEU A 115 -4.18 19.12 -19.10
CA LEU A 115 -2.88 19.04 -18.41
C LEU A 115 -1.76 18.62 -19.37
N ALA A 116 -1.99 17.64 -20.24
CA ALA A 116 -1.02 17.20 -21.24
C ALA A 116 -0.68 18.34 -22.25
N ASP A 117 -1.68 19.14 -22.64
CA ASP A 117 -1.50 20.29 -23.52
C ASP A 117 -0.60 21.35 -22.84
N ILE A 118 -0.84 21.70 -21.56
CA ILE A 118 0.01 22.62 -20.79
C ILE A 118 1.45 22.08 -20.66
N GLN A 119 1.63 20.80 -20.40
CA GLN A 119 2.96 20.20 -20.30
C GLN A 119 3.70 20.28 -21.66
N THR A 120 2.99 20.09 -22.76
CA THR A 120 3.54 20.23 -24.11
C THR A 120 3.90 21.68 -24.42
N GLU A 121 3.00 22.63 -24.13
CA GLU A 121 3.26 24.06 -24.30
C GLU A 121 4.43 24.53 -23.44
N PHE A 122 4.56 24.04 -22.21
CA PHE A 122 5.72 24.32 -21.34
C PHE A 122 7.02 23.79 -21.94
N ALA A 123 7.03 22.55 -22.46
CA ALA A 123 8.21 21.98 -23.12
C ALA A 123 8.67 22.79 -24.34
N HIS A 124 7.75 23.49 -25.01
CA HIS A 124 8.04 24.40 -26.13
C HIS A 124 8.32 25.85 -25.68
N GLY A 125 8.31 26.16 -24.39
CA GLY A 125 8.56 27.50 -23.86
C GLY A 125 7.42 28.50 -24.12
N LEU A 126 6.20 28.02 -24.36
CA LEU A 126 5.02 28.84 -24.68
C LEU A 126 4.26 29.27 -23.41
N VAL A 127 4.40 28.53 -22.32
CA VAL A 127 3.79 28.83 -21.02
C VAL A 127 4.86 28.88 -19.92
N SER A 128 4.57 29.59 -18.84
CA SER A 128 5.48 29.73 -17.71
C SER A 128 5.46 28.52 -16.78
N LEU A 129 6.49 28.38 -15.92
CA LEU A 129 6.52 27.39 -14.86
C LEU A 129 5.37 27.59 -13.86
N ALA A 130 4.97 28.85 -13.61
CA ALA A 130 3.85 29.17 -12.74
C ALA A 130 2.51 28.68 -13.31
N ASP A 131 2.26 28.84 -14.62
CA ASP A 131 1.06 28.33 -15.29
C ASP A 131 1.01 26.80 -15.23
N ARG A 132 2.14 26.14 -15.46
CA ARG A 132 2.24 24.68 -15.35
C ARG A 132 1.96 24.20 -13.92
N ALA A 133 2.56 24.82 -12.91
CA ALA A 133 2.35 24.47 -11.51
C ALA A 133 0.87 24.65 -11.13
N GLN A 134 0.26 25.77 -11.53
CA GLN A 134 -1.16 26.02 -11.27
C GLN A 134 -2.06 25.00 -11.98
N ALA A 135 -1.72 24.57 -13.21
CA ALA A 135 -2.47 23.54 -13.92
C ALA A 135 -2.41 22.18 -13.19
N GLU A 136 -1.25 21.80 -12.66
CA GLU A 136 -1.09 20.59 -11.86
C GLU A 136 -1.92 20.66 -10.55
N GLU A 137 -1.94 21.80 -9.85
CA GLU A 137 -2.78 22.02 -8.67
C GLU A 137 -4.28 21.92 -8.98
N VAL A 138 -4.74 22.56 -10.07
CA VAL A 138 -6.15 22.52 -10.48
C VAL A 138 -6.54 21.09 -10.87
N HIS A 139 -5.70 20.40 -11.63
CA HIS A 139 -5.93 19.00 -12.04
C HIS A 139 -6.04 18.07 -10.82
N ASN A 140 -5.14 18.19 -9.82
CA ASN A 140 -5.22 17.41 -8.59
C ASN A 140 -6.51 17.71 -7.81
N SER A 141 -6.92 18.97 -7.75
CA SER A 141 -8.17 19.39 -7.10
C SER A 141 -9.40 18.81 -7.81
N ILE A 142 -9.39 18.73 -9.14
CA ILE A 142 -10.42 18.05 -9.95
C ILE A 142 -10.47 16.56 -9.55
N GLY A 143 -9.32 15.89 -9.49
CA GLY A 143 -9.22 14.50 -9.07
C GLY A 143 -9.85 14.24 -7.69
N LEU A 144 -9.53 15.06 -6.68
CA LEU A 144 -10.10 14.96 -5.33
C LEU A 144 -11.63 15.18 -5.30
N LEU A 145 -12.14 16.08 -6.13
CA LEU A 145 -13.58 16.28 -6.27
C LEU A 145 -14.27 15.10 -6.96
N LEU A 146 -13.61 14.51 -7.95
CA LEU A 146 -14.09 13.32 -8.67
C LEU A 146 -14.14 12.10 -7.74
N GLN A 147 -13.10 11.85 -6.93
CA GLN A 147 -13.11 10.75 -5.94
C GLN A 147 -14.37 10.75 -5.07
N LYS A 148 -14.81 11.94 -4.62
CA LYS A 148 -16.01 12.10 -3.77
C LYS A 148 -17.32 11.85 -4.52
N ARG A 149 -17.33 11.93 -5.84
CA ARG A 149 -18.52 11.77 -6.70
C ARG A 149 -18.61 10.41 -7.36
N LEU A 150 -17.51 9.69 -7.46
CA LEU A 150 -17.47 8.36 -8.04
C LEU A 150 -18.15 7.35 -7.12
N ASN A 151 -18.93 6.46 -7.73
CA ASN A 151 -19.62 5.38 -7.01
C ASN A 151 -18.82 4.07 -7.21
N PRO A 152 -18.22 3.47 -6.15
CA PRO A 152 -17.46 2.23 -6.26
C PRO A 152 -18.31 1.03 -6.71
N GLY A 153 -19.64 1.08 -6.53
CA GLY A 153 -20.57 0.07 -7.05
C GLY A 153 -20.79 0.11 -8.56
N ASN A 154 -20.38 1.21 -9.23
CA ASN A 154 -20.46 1.34 -10.67
C ASN A 154 -19.16 0.84 -11.33
N ARG A 155 -19.27 -0.18 -12.19
CA ARG A 155 -18.11 -0.79 -12.87
C ARG A 155 -17.26 0.22 -13.69
N VAL A 156 -17.89 1.22 -14.28
CA VAL A 156 -17.19 2.25 -15.09
C VAL A 156 -16.41 3.19 -14.16
N HIS A 157 -16.96 3.51 -13.00
CA HIS A 157 -16.33 4.41 -12.03
C HIS A 157 -15.18 3.74 -11.27
N ARG A 158 -15.23 2.41 -11.09
CA ARG A 158 -14.25 1.67 -10.27
C ARG A 158 -12.83 1.87 -10.79
N GLY A 159 -12.58 1.62 -12.08
CA GLY A 159 -11.24 1.78 -12.65
C GLY A 159 -10.69 3.21 -12.52
N LEU A 160 -11.54 4.22 -12.69
CA LEU A 160 -11.15 5.61 -12.48
C LEU A 160 -10.90 5.92 -10.99
N LEU A 161 -11.71 5.35 -10.10
CA LEU A 161 -11.52 5.51 -8.66
C LEU A 161 -10.19 4.89 -8.19
N ASP A 162 -9.85 3.71 -8.70
CA ASP A 162 -8.59 3.02 -8.40
C ASP A 162 -7.39 3.86 -8.89
N GLU A 163 -7.46 4.37 -10.12
CA GLU A 163 -6.44 5.27 -10.69
C GLU A 163 -6.27 6.55 -9.84
N LEU A 164 -7.37 7.19 -9.46
CA LEU A 164 -7.32 8.40 -8.63
C LEU A 164 -6.85 8.12 -7.21
N ASN A 165 -7.22 6.97 -6.64
CA ASN A 165 -6.73 6.55 -5.32
C ASN A 165 -5.21 6.38 -5.32
N GLU A 166 -4.64 5.83 -6.38
CA GLU A 166 -3.19 5.67 -6.51
C GLU A 166 -2.48 7.03 -6.76
N LYS A 167 -2.96 7.82 -7.74
CA LYS A 167 -2.35 9.10 -8.11
C LYS A 167 -2.41 10.15 -7.00
N LEU A 168 -3.48 10.15 -6.22
CA LEU A 168 -3.72 11.12 -5.15
C LEU A 168 -3.45 10.55 -3.77
N ALA A 169 -2.85 9.36 -3.67
CA ALA A 169 -2.43 8.79 -2.39
C ALA A 169 -1.33 9.65 -1.75
N ARG A 170 -1.43 9.80 -0.45
CA ARG A 170 -0.36 10.37 0.39
C ARG A 170 0.86 9.45 0.33
N LYS A 171 2.04 9.96 0.08
CA LYS A 171 3.29 9.19 0.20
C LYS A 171 3.83 9.28 1.62
N LEU A 172 4.10 8.15 2.22
CA LEU A 172 4.69 8.02 3.54
C LEU A 172 6.11 7.50 3.40
N PHE A 173 7.09 8.28 3.86
CA PHE A 173 8.48 7.85 3.90
C PHE A 173 8.77 7.24 5.27
N VAL A 174 9.19 5.97 5.28
CA VAL A 174 9.42 5.18 6.50
C VAL A 174 10.91 5.00 6.79
N ASN A 175 11.26 4.89 8.06
CA ASN A 175 12.66 4.90 8.54
C ASN A 175 13.31 3.51 8.48
N PHE A 176 13.31 2.88 7.32
CA PHE A 176 14.09 1.66 7.06
C PHE A 176 14.43 1.54 5.57
N SER A 177 15.31 0.62 5.22
CA SER A 177 15.54 0.19 3.83
C SER A 177 14.70 -1.06 3.53
N MET A 178 13.95 -1.04 2.43
CA MET A 178 13.17 -2.19 1.96
C MET A 178 14.07 -3.41 1.75
N PHE A 179 15.26 -3.18 1.18
CA PHE A 179 16.24 -4.22 0.86
C PHE A 179 16.84 -4.88 2.11
N GLN A 180 16.91 -4.14 3.21
CA GLN A 180 17.45 -4.63 4.47
C GLN A 180 16.36 -5.26 5.33
N SER A 181 15.18 -4.63 5.46
CA SER A 181 14.18 -5.03 6.45
C SER A 181 13.03 -5.87 5.90
N LEU A 182 12.67 -5.70 4.59
CA LEU A 182 11.60 -6.45 3.93
C LEU A 182 12.01 -6.88 2.50
N PRO A 183 13.13 -7.61 2.34
CA PRO A 183 13.66 -7.95 1.01
C PRO A 183 12.69 -8.75 0.14
N ASP A 184 11.80 -9.55 0.73
CA ASP A 184 10.84 -10.35 -0.03
C ASP A 184 9.77 -9.48 -0.73
N VAL A 185 9.49 -8.25 -0.27
CA VAL A 185 8.62 -7.32 -1.00
C VAL A 185 9.20 -7.05 -2.38
N TRP A 186 10.47 -6.71 -2.43
CA TRP A 186 11.19 -6.44 -3.66
C TRP A 186 11.53 -7.72 -4.44
N GLY A 187 11.98 -8.77 -3.75
CA GLY A 187 12.54 -9.96 -4.37
C GLY A 187 11.51 -10.92 -4.99
N ILE A 188 10.31 -11.00 -4.43
CA ILE A 188 9.27 -11.97 -4.82
C ILE A 188 7.84 -11.42 -4.73
N ASP A 189 7.67 -10.10 -4.69
CA ASP A 189 6.35 -9.44 -4.54
C ASP A 189 5.56 -9.96 -3.32
N GLN A 190 6.27 -10.26 -2.21
CA GLN A 190 5.62 -10.70 -0.99
C GLN A 190 4.82 -9.57 -0.36
N ILE A 191 3.56 -9.84 -0.08
CA ILE A 191 2.66 -8.90 0.60
C ILE A 191 2.73 -9.13 2.10
N PHE A 192 2.80 -8.04 2.88
CA PHE A 192 2.72 -8.07 4.34
C PHE A 192 1.52 -7.26 4.82
N PRO A 193 0.75 -7.73 5.82
CA PRO A 193 -0.26 -6.90 6.48
C PRO A 193 0.39 -5.69 7.15
N ILE A 194 -0.12 -4.49 6.87
CA ILE A 194 0.39 -3.23 7.42
C ILE A 194 -0.73 -2.51 8.13
N LEU A 195 -0.49 -2.08 9.36
CA LEU A 195 -1.43 -1.28 10.13
C LEU A 195 -0.74 -0.06 10.74
N PRO A 196 -1.41 1.10 10.82
CA PRO A 196 -0.96 2.18 11.69
C PRO A 196 -1.11 1.76 13.15
N LEU A 197 -0.23 2.24 14.02
CA LEU A 197 -0.34 1.98 15.46
C LEU A 197 -1.19 3.01 16.19
N GLU A 198 -1.50 4.12 15.53
CA GLU A 198 -2.39 5.16 16.02
C GLU A 198 -3.66 5.25 15.17
N GLY A 199 -4.71 5.79 15.77
CA GLY A 199 -5.95 6.11 15.05
C GLY A 199 -6.83 4.93 14.68
N LEU A 200 -6.58 3.72 15.15
CA LEU A 200 -7.31 2.49 14.80
C LEU A 200 -8.83 2.54 15.09
N HIS A 201 -9.27 3.47 15.93
CA HIS A 201 -10.70 3.69 16.23
C HIS A 201 -11.41 4.60 15.20
N ARG A 202 -10.68 5.18 14.27
CA ARG A 202 -11.19 6.06 13.20
C ARG A 202 -11.36 5.26 11.90
N PRO A 203 -12.36 5.59 11.05
CA PRO A 203 -12.52 4.93 9.77
C PRO A 203 -11.34 5.24 8.84
N PRO A 204 -10.89 4.27 8.02
CA PRO A 204 -9.79 4.46 7.07
C PRO A 204 -10.32 5.16 5.80
N THR A 205 -10.36 6.49 5.84
CA THR A 205 -10.86 7.33 4.75
C THR A 205 -9.78 7.89 3.84
N GLN A 206 -8.51 7.78 4.26
CA GLN A 206 -7.35 8.21 3.46
C GLN A 206 -6.67 7.04 2.78
N ARG A 207 -5.95 7.32 1.70
CA ARG A 207 -5.12 6.35 0.97
C ARG A 207 -3.66 6.79 0.97
N ALA A 208 -2.75 5.84 1.16
CA ALA A 208 -1.33 6.12 1.20
C ALA A 208 -0.51 5.10 0.41
N LEU A 209 0.72 5.50 0.05
CA LEU A 209 1.77 4.67 -0.52
C LEU A 209 2.96 4.71 0.44
N VAL A 210 3.54 3.56 0.74
CA VAL A 210 4.72 3.46 1.60
C VAL A 210 5.98 3.46 0.73
N ARG A 211 6.92 4.33 1.07
CA ARG A 211 8.24 4.48 0.47
C ARG A 211 9.30 4.33 1.54
N ASP A 212 10.40 3.68 1.24
CA ASP A 212 11.55 3.63 2.13
C ASP A 212 12.42 4.90 1.99
N MET A 213 13.56 4.93 2.69
CA MET A 213 14.50 6.06 2.66
C MET A 213 15.60 5.90 1.63
N THR A 214 15.60 4.84 0.82
CA THR A 214 16.63 4.63 -0.20
C THR A 214 16.37 5.51 -1.43
N CYS A 215 17.39 5.73 -2.24
CA CYS A 215 17.26 6.43 -3.52
C CYS A 215 16.75 5.52 -4.65
N ASP A 216 16.54 4.22 -4.36
CA ASP A 216 16.13 3.23 -5.34
C ASP A 216 14.62 3.32 -5.62
N SER A 217 14.22 3.21 -6.87
CA SER A 217 12.82 3.23 -7.27
C SER A 217 12.04 2.02 -6.75
N ASP A 218 12.72 0.92 -6.44
CA ASP A 218 12.14 -0.31 -5.89
C ASP A 218 11.94 -0.26 -4.35
N GLY A 219 12.43 0.80 -3.68
CA GLY A 219 12.20 1.08 -2.26
C GLY A 219 10.75 1.49 -1.97
N ARG A 220 9.76 0.69 -2.40
CA ARG A 220 8.33 0.98 -2.30
C ARG A 220 7.50 -0.27 -2.10
N ILE A 221 6.28 -0.07 -1.60
CA ILE A 221 5.26 -1.10 -1.54
C ILE A 221 4.14 -0.73 -2.50
N ASP A 222 3.83 -1.63 -3.44
CA ASP A 222 2.83 -1.43 -4.48
C ASP A 222 1.52 -2.20 -4.23
N HIS A 223 1.53 -3.14 -3.26
CA HIS A 223 0.38 -3.99 -2.95
C HIS A 223 0.14 -4.06 -1.45
N TYR A 224 -1.10 -3.81 -1.05
CA TYR A 224 -1.53 -3.74 0.34
C TYR A 224 -2.72 -4.65 0.59
N VAL A 225 -2.78 -5.24 1.79
CA VAL A 225 -3.98 -5.97 2.24
C VAL A 225 -5.03 -4.95 2.67
N ASP A 226 -6.21 -5.02 2.06
CA ASP A 226 -7.42 -4.33 2.51
C ASP A 226 -8.52 -5.37 2.79
N GLY A 227 -9.57 -5.01 3.49
CA GLY A 227 -10.59 -5.93 4.00
C GLY A 227 -11.20 -6.91 2.99
N ASP A 228 -11.21 -6.55 1.71
CA ASP A 228 -11.79 -7.33 0.62
C ASP A 228 -10.74 -7.94 -0.34
N GLY A 229 -9.44 -7.74 -0.09
CA GLY A 229 -8.40 -8.27 -0.96
C GLY A 229 -7.12 -7.46 -0.98
N ILE A 230 -6.55 -7.31 -2.18
CA ILE A 230 -5.31 -6.59 -2.42
C ILE A 230 -5.60 -5.32 -3.20
N GLU A 231 -5.09 -4.21 -2.69
CA GLU A 231 -5.24 -2.88 -3.23
C GLU A 231 -3.87 -2.26 -3.55
N ALA A 232 -3.86 -1.29 -4.46
CA ALA A 232 -2.65 -0.54 -4.81
C ALA A 232 -2.27 0.51 -3.75
N THR A 233 -3.13 0.76 -2.75
CA THR A 233 -2.91 1.78 -1.72
C THR A 233 -3.26 1.27 -0.33
N LEU A 234 -2.51 1.74 0.68
CA LEU A 234 -2.76 1.46 2.09
C LEU A 234 -3.94 2.30 2.60
N PRO A 235 -5.00 1.68 3.16
CA PRO A 235 -6.04 2.43 3.83
C PRO A 235 -5.53 2.99 5.16
N LEU A 236 -5.73 4.28 5.39
CA LEU A 236 -5.33 4.96 6.63
C LEU A 236 -6.50 5.72 7.26
N PRO A 237 -6.56 5.79 8.61
CA PRO A 237 -7.44 6.70 9.31
C PRO A 237 -7.14 8.16 8.94
N GLU A 238 -8.16 8.99 8.99
CA GLU A 238 -7.99 10.44 8.81
C GLU A 238 -7.15 11.04 9.93
N GLY A 239 -6.26 11.98 9.59
CA GLY A 239 -5.43 12.74 10.52
C GLY A 239 -3.95 12.70 10.19
N ASP A 240 -3.20 13.60 10.80
CA ASP A 240 -1.74 13.72 10.65
C ASP A 240 -0.96 13.20 11.87
N ASP A 241 -1.66 12.64 12.82
CA ASP A 241 -1.12 12.10 14.08
C ASP A 241 -0.60 10.65 13.98
N ILE A 242 -0.76 10.00 12.82
CA ILE A 242 -0.22 8.65 12.59
C ILE A 242 1.27 8.78 12.36
N SER A 243 2.07 8.32 13.30
CA SER A 243 3.54 8.41 13.27
C SER A 243 4.23 7.07 13.12
N LEU A 244 3.54 5.97 13.40
CA LEU A 244 4.08 4.61 13.41
C LEU A 244 3.26 3.67 12.54
N LEU A 245 3.98 2.83 11.79
CA LEU A 245 3.41 1.69 11.05
C LEU A 245 3.99 0.39 11.58
N ALA A 246 3.15 -0.65 11.65
CA ALA A 246 3.55 -2.01 11.95
C ALA A 246 3.33 -2.92 10.75
N PHE A 247 4.34 -3.71 10.41
CA PHE A 247 4.34 -4.72 9.38
C PHE A 247 4.33 -6.08 10.04
N PHE A 248 3.28 -6.86 9.82
CA PHE A 248 3.07 -8.14 10.47
C PHE A 248 3.59 -9.31 9.63
N LEU A 249 3.80 -10.45 10.29
CA LEU A 249 4.24 -11.70 9.65
C LEU A 249 5.65 -11.63 9.04
N THR A 250 6.50 -10.77 9.58
CA THR A 250 7.87 -10.53 9.09
C THR A 250 8.91 -11.52 9.61
N GLY A 251 8.52 -12.46 10.47
CA GLY A 251 9.46 -13.39 11.11
C GLY A 251 10.09 -14.45 10.20
N ALA A 252 9.58 -14.62 8.96
CA ALA A 252 10.14 -15.58 8.03
C ALA A 252 11.01 -14.87 6.99
N TYR A 253 12.30 -15.20 6.95
CA TYR A 253 13.30 -14.83 5.94
C TYR A 253 13.74 -13.37 5.91
N GLN A 254 12.97 -12.40 6.40
CA GLN A 254 13.27 -10.99 6.18
C GLN A 254 14.61 -10.59 6.82
N GLU A 255 14.83 -10.91 8.07
CA GLU A 255 16.07 -10.57 8.78
C GLU A 255 17.29 -11.29 8.20
N ILE A 256 17.17 -12.58 7.86
CA ILE A 256 18.30 -13.41 7.38
C ILE A 256 18.66 -13.14 5.91
N LEU A 257 17.71 -12.69 5.08
CA LEU A 257 17.92 -12.38 3.67
C LEU A 257 18.12 -10.90 3.42
N GLY A 258 17.91 -10.05 4.43
CA GLY A 258 18.13 -8.63 4.34
C GLY A 258 19.61 -8.32 4.05
N ASP A 259 19.87 -7.30 3.23
CA ASP A 259 21.20 -6.87 2.86
C ASP A 259 21.37 -5.37 3.10
N MET A 260 22.53 -4.96 3.57
CA MET A 260 22.85 -3.52 3.73
C MET A 260 22.87 -2.85 2.35
N HIS A 261 21.91 -1.97 2.11
CA HIS A 261 21.77 -1.21 0.89
C HIS A 261 21.88 0.28 1.19
N ASN A 262 22.67 1.02 0.42
CA ASN A 262 22.93 2.44 0.62
C ASN A 262 23.47 2.82 2.03
N LEU A 263 24.21 1.92 2.67
CA LEU A 263 24.76 2.08 4.02
C LEU A 263 23.72 2.26 5.14
N PHE A 264 22.47 1.89 4.90
CA PHE A 264 21.49 1.74 5.97
C PHE A 264 21.86 0.51 6.81
N GLY A 265 21.98 0.70 8.11
CA GLY A 265 22.28 -0.37 9.06
C GLY A 265 21.06 -1.23 9.38
N ASP A 266 21.29 -2.23 10.24
CA ASP A 266 20.22 -3.07 10.77
C ASP A 266 19.25 -2.25 11.63
N THR A 267 18.00 -2.70 11.69
CA THR A 267 17.01 -2.17 12.63
C THR A 267 17.32 -2.67 14.05
N ASP A 268 17.02 -1.84 15.06
CA ASP A 268 17.04 -2.29 16.45
C ASP A 268 16.08 -3.45 16.63
N ALA A 269 16.51 -4.53 17.31
CA ALA A 269 15.69 -5.69 17.59
C ALA A 269 15.37 -5.79 19.08
N VAL A 270 14.14 -6.16 19.40
CA VAL A 270 13.64 -6.30 20.77
C VAL A 270 12.92 -7.64 20.93
N ASP A 271 13.40 -8.48 21.84
CA ASP A 271 12.71 -9.71 22.23
C ASP A 271 11.64 -9.41 23.27
N VAL A 272 10.41 -9.76 22.95
CA VAL A 272 9.26 -9.63 23.85
C VAL A 272 8.72 -11.00 24.22
N ARG A 273 8.53 -11.24 25.51
CA ARG A 273 7.83 -12.43 26.03
C ARG A 273 6.55 -12.00 26.72
N ILE A 274 5.51 -12.79 26.53
CA ILE A 274 4.27 -12.64 27.28
C ILE A 274 4.34 -13.59 28.47
N ASP A 275 4.18 -13.07 29.68
CA ASP A 275 4.22 -13.87 30.91
C ASP A 275 2.91 -14.66 31.12
N GLY A 276 2.87 -15.48 32.17
CA GLY A 276 1.70 -16.31 32.50
C GLY A 276 0.43 -15.51 32.88
N GLN A 277 0.53 -14.18 33.01
CA GLN A 277 -0.58 -13.26 33.29
C GLN A 277 -1.04 -12.50 32.04
N GLY A 278 -0.36 -12.70 30.91
CA GLY A 278 -0.63 -12.02 29.65
C GLY A 278 0.10 -10.68 29.49
N GLU A 279 1.02 -10.32 30.41
CA GLU A 279 1.75 -9.06 30.35
C GLU A 279 3.02 -9.19 29.49
N PRO A 280 3.27 -8.23 28.56
CA PRO A 280 4.48 -8.24 27.75
C PRO A 280 5.71 -7.79 28.57
N ARG A 281 6.82 -8.48 28.38
CA ARG A 281 8.12 -8.14 28.97
C ARG A 281 9.22 -8.16 27.92
N ILE A 282 10.01 -7.09 27.88
CA ILE A 282 11.24 -7.04 27.09
C ILE A 282 12.29 -7.91 27.79
N THR A 283 12.84 -8.88 27.06
CA THR A 283 13.84 -9.81 27.57
C THR A 283 15.23 -9.58 27.02
N HIS A 284 15.33 -9.01 25.82
CA HIS A 284 16.59 -8.67 25.16
C HIS A 284 16.41 -7.47 24.24
N MET A 285 17.48 -6.70 24.02
CA MET A 285 17.57 -5.62 23.02
C MET A 285 18.91 -5.75 22.30
N ALA A 286 18.88 -5.82 20.97
CA ALA A 286 20.03 -5.70 20.09
C ALA A 286 19.96 -4.37 19.35
N ARG A 287 21.11 -3.69 19.21
CA ARG A 287 21.24 -2.41 18.50
C ARG A 287 22.36 -2.52 17.48
#